data_7008c5cfe763b4b8af73be62115e4f7a
#
_entry.id   7008c5cfe763b4b8af73be62115e4f7a
#
_cell.length_a   1.000
_cell.length_b   1.000
_cell.length_c   1.000
_cell.angle_alpha   90.00
_cell.angle_beta   90.00
_cell.angle_gamma   90.00
#
_symmetry.space_group_name_H-M   'P 1'
#
loop_
_entity.id
_entity.type
_entity.pdbx_description
1 polymer ?
#
loop_
_entity_poly.entity_id
_entity_poly.type
_entity_poly.pdbx_seq_one_letter_code
_entity_poly.pdbx_strand_id
1 'polypeptide(L)'
;MSRREKKSVKGNWIFKIIVVSIVLLAAIFVIKIAGNYKNNDIVGKVNLIINNSNVTADLKQDVFVDENGVIYIAKEDIENFFDNYIYYDEKYNQIITGSSTKIANMVVGENLATVNSAEVKLKSPVIEKENKYFIPFSELKSVYNVDIEYINNRVVVDSLDRKYQIATVAKDISIKSKPTSLSRTVDKIKAGDAVVISNRKDDLVKSGWKKIRTSNGSLGYVKEDNLGKINTIRDDMVETSKVEGKVSLAWEYFSDYGSAPERSDAMDGVNVVSPTFFRLEQLGKGNVKENVGTAGINYINWAHNNGLKVWAMISNESMLDTTSEIMNDYKLRNKLINNIVNLVVKYNLDGINIDFENMYMEDKAMFNRFLIELEPRLNEMGKVLTVDVTAPDGSETWSMCFDRNTISKVADYIIFMAYDQYGASSNKEGTTAGCDWVEANITKFLGQEGVNPDKLVLAVPFYTRLWKEENGKVSSETVDLKDVDKVIPANVEKRWNDNLKQYYIEYTQNGAVYKMWIEDLKSISAKLDLINKYKLAGAAYWEKDRESPEVWDIVKEKLGN
;
A
#
# COMPACT_ATOMS: atom_id res chain seq x y z
N MET A 1 -63.02 -72.39 4.38
CA MET A 1 -63.23 -71.14 3.61
C MET A 1 -62.69 -70.04 4.42
N SER A 2 -61.80 -69.16 4.06
CA SER A 2 -60.98 -68.81 2.93
C SER A 2 -59.80 -68.02 3.43
N ARG A 3 -58.62 -68.45 3.21
CA ARG A 3 -57.35 -67.80 3.50
C ARG A 3 -56.78 -67.24 2.18
N ARG A 4 -57.25 -66.09 1.73
CA ARG A 4 -56.66 -65.32 0.64
C ARG A 4 -57.12 -63.87 0.77
N GLU A 5 -56.21 -62.98 1.10
CA GLU A 5 -56.06 -61.58 0.73
C GLU A 5 -55.33 -60.78 1.81
N LYS A 6 -54.04 -60.94 1.88
CA LYS A 6 -53.11 -60.01 2.57
C LYS A 6 -51.69 -60.02 1.98
N LYS A 7 -51.54 -60.03 0.68
CA LYS A 7 -50.21 -60.00 0.05
C LYS A 7 -49.98 -58.92 -1.02
N SER A 8 -50.91 -58.00 -1.23
CA SER A 8 -50.81 -57.04 -2.34
C SER A 8 -50.48 -55.58 -1.90
N VAL A 9 -50.60 -55.20 -0.64
CA VAL A 9 -50.48 -53.81 -0.22
C VAL A 9 -49.02 -53.36 0.11
N LYS A 10 -48.19 -54.30 0.57
CA LYS A 10 -46.79 -53.96 0.92
C LYS A 10 -45.87 -53.73 -0.28
N GLY A 11 -46.07 -54.40 -1.41
CA GLY A 11 -45.23 -54.27 -2.61
C GLY A 11 -45.42 -52.90 -3.30
N ASN A 12 -46.64 -52.39 -3.29
CA ASN A 12 -46.96 -51.10 -3.96
C ASN A 12 -46.42 -49.88 -3.20
N TRP A 13 -46.25 -49.96 -1.87
CA TRP A 13 -45.72 -48.87 -1.05
C TRP A 13 -44.19 -48.78 -1.17
N ILE A 14 -43.47 -49.88 -1.19
CA ILE A 14 -42.04 -49.95 -1.40
C ILE A 14 -41.68 -49.44 -2.80
N PHE A 15 -42.47 -49.83 -3.83
CA PHE A 15 -42.28 -49.32 -5.19
C PHE A 15 -42.50 -47.83 -5.30
N LYS A 16 -43.52 -47.26 -4.61
CA LYS A 16 -43.74 -45.81 -4.53
C LYS A 16 -42.61 -45.08 -3.84
N ILE A 17 -42.06 -45.63 -2.75
CA ILE A 17 -40.89 -45.03 -2.05
C ILE A 17 -39.66 -45.03 -2.96
N ILE A 18 -39.40 -46.11 -3.70
CA ILE A 18 -38.27 -46.21 -4.62
C ILE A 18 -38.42 -45.17 -5.75
N VAL A 19 -39.62 -45.05 -6.33
CA VAL A 19 -39.90 -44.08 -7.40
C VAL A 19 -39.75 -42.65 -6.87
N VAL A 20 -40.28 -42.34 -5.70
CA VAL A 20 -40.12 -41.01 -5.05
C VAL A 20 -38.66 -40.73 -4.73
N SER A 21 -37.90 -41.73 -4.26
CA SER A 21 -36.47 -41.56 -3.99
C SER A 21 -35.66 -41.33 -5.28
N ILE A 22 -35.98 -42.02 -6.37
CA ILE A 22 -35.36 -41.80 -7.68
C ILE A 22 -35.70 -40.39 -8.22
N VAL A 23 -36.95 -39.93 -8.08
CA VAL A 23 -37.37 -38.60 -8.51
C VAL A 23 -36.70 -37.51 -7.65
N LEU A 24 -36.57 -37.72 -6.33
CA LEU A 24 -35.84 -36.83 -5.42
C LEU A 24 -34.33 -36.81 -5.75
N LEU A 25 -33.73 -37.96 -6.00
CA LEU A 25 -32.32 -38.03 -6.42
C LEU A 25 -32.09 -37.38 -7.79
N ALA A 26 -33.03 -37.57 -8.73
CA ALA A 26 -33.02 -36.89 -10.02
C ALA A 26 -33.21 -35.38 -9.87
N ALA A 27 -34.13 -34.94 -9.00
CA ALA A 27 -34.33 -33.52 -8.70
C ALA A 27 -33.11 -32.90 -8.01
N ILE A 28 -32.51 -33.57 -7.02
CA ILE A 28 -31.25 -33.17 -6.39
C ILE A 28 -30.11 -33.16 -7.42
N PHE A 29 -30.07 -34.10 -8.33
CA PHE A 29 -29.09 -34.17 -9.42
C PHE A 29 -29.30 -33.02 -10.42
N VAL A 30 -30.54 -32.69 -10.77
CA VAL A 30 -30.90 -31.55 -11.61
C VAL A 30 -30.60 -30.22 -10.88
N ILE A 31 -30.90 -30.11 -9.59
CA ILE A 31 -30.54 -28.95 -8.77
C ILE A 31 -29.02 -28.81 -8.64
N LYS A 32 -28.28 -29.88 -8.42
CA LYS A 32 -26.81 -29.89 -8.44
C LYS A 32 -26.22 -29.59 -9.83
N ILE A 33 -26.90 -29.97 -10.90
CA ILE A 33 -26.52 -29.59 -12.27
C ILE A 33 -26.93 -28.15 -12.60
N ALA A 34 -28.07 -27.69 -12.12
CA ALA A 34 -28.57 -26.30 -12.30
C ALA A 34 -27.99 -25.31 -11.27
N GLY A 35 -27.68 -25.76 -10.06
CA GLY A 35 -27.13 -24.95 -8.99
C GLY A 35 -25.62 -24.72 -9.13
N ASN A 36 -25.20 -23.45 -9.13
CA ASN A 36 -23.84 -22.88 -9.22
C ASN A 36 -23.35 -22.54 -10.63
N TYR A 37 -24.06 -21.63 -11.27
CA TYR A 37 -23.59 -20.98 -12.50
C TYR A 37 -23.16 -19.53 -12.20
N LYS A 38 -22.12 -19.33 -11.42
CA LYS A 38 -21.48 -17.99 -11.28
C LYS A 38 -20.80 -17.49 -12.58
N ASN A 39 -20.77 -18.29 -13.63
CA ASN A 39 -20.09 -17.96 -14.89
C ASN A 39 -21.02 -17.90 -16.11
N ASN A 40 -22.34 -17.89 -15.93
CA ASN A 40 -23.28 -17.74 -17.04
C ASN A 40 -23.70 -16.29 -17.20
N ASP A 41 -23.87 -15.87 -18.45
CA ASP A 41 -24.46 -14.58 -18.75
C ASP A 41 -25.85 -14.42 -18.12
N ILE A 42 -26.10 -13.26 -17.56
CA ILE A 42 -27.42 -12.86 -17.12
C ILE A 42 -28.15 -12.33 -18.33
N VAL A 43 -29.25 -12.99 -18.68
CA VAL A 43 -30.07 -12.59 -19.84
C VAL A 43 -30.68 -11.21 -19.63
N GLY A 44 -30.56 -10.35 -20.63
CA GLY A 44 -31.11 -8.99 -20.61
C GLY A 44 -30.17 -7.94 -19.98
N LYS A 45 -28.97 -8.34 -19.51
CA LYS A 45 -27.98 -7.42 -18.98
C LYS A 45 -26.70 -7.44 -19.81
N VAL A 46 -25.97 -6.34 -19.81
CA VAL A 46 -24.57 -6.32 -20.23
C VAL A 46 -23.74 -7.05 -19.17
N ASN A 47 -23.05 -8.10 -19.57
CA ASN A 47 -22.29 -8.93 -18.63
C ASN A 47 -20.87 -8.39 -18.48
N LEU A 48 -20.41 -8.21 -17.23
CA LEU A 48 -19.06 -7.77 -16.91
C LEU A 48 -18.18 -8.98 -16.56
N ILE A 49 -17.13 -9.17 -17.34
CA ILE A 49 -16.15 -10.24 -17.16
C ILE A 49 -14.81 -9.60 -16.82
N ILE A 50 -14.32 -9.84 -15.60
CA ILE A 50 -13.04 -9.32 -15.13
C ILE A 50 -12.07 -10.50 -14.94
N ASN A 51 -10.94 -10.47 -15.63
CA ASN A 51 -9.88 -11.48 -15.48
C ASN A 51 -10.41 -12.93 -15.48
N ASN A 52 -11.24 -13.29 -16.46
CA ASN A 52 -11.89 -14.60 -16.61
C ASN A 52 -12.95 -14.94 -15.56
N SER A 53 -13.56 -13.96 -14.89
CA SER A 53 -14.70 -14.14 -13.99
C SER A 53 -15.88 -13.27 -14.41
N ASN A 54 -17.06 -13.86 -14.57
CA ASN A 54 -18.29 -13.08 -14.75
C ASN A 54 -18.75 -12.57 -13.38
N VAL A 55 -18.66 -11.26 -13.18
CA VAL A 55 -19.00 -10.58 -11.91
C VAL A 55 -20.37 -9.88 -11.96
N THR A 56 -21.12 -10.06 -13.03
CA THR A 56 -22.42 -9.35 -13.26
C THR A 56 -23.41 -9.54 -12.12
N ALA A 57 -23.42 -10.73 -11.48
CA ALA A 57 -24.31 -11.00 -10.35
C ALA A 57 -23.92 -10.28 -9.06
N ASP A 58 -22.67 -9.84 -8.96
CA ASP A 58 -22.10 -9.18 -7.78
C ASP A 58 -22.14 -7.64 -7.91
N LEU A 59 -22.58 -7.11 -9.07
CA LEU A 59 -22.68 -5.67 -9.33
C LEU A 59 -23.80 -5.03 -8.49
N LYS A 60 -23.56 -3.81 -8.05
CA LYS A 60 -24.56 -2.96 -7.37
C LYS A 60 -25.48 -2.27 -8.37
N GLN A 61 -24.95 -1.97 -9.57
CA GLN A 61 -25.67 -1.35 -10.67
C GLN A 61 -25.38 -2.06 -12.00
N ASP A 62 -26.33 -1.99 -12.93
CA ASP A 62 -26.11 -2.56 -14.27
C ASP A 62 -25.08 -1.74 -15.05
N VAL A 63 -24.14 -2.42 -15.67
CA VAL A 63 -23.22 -1.84 -16.66
C VAL A 63 -24.02 -1.50 -17.92
N PHE A 64 -23.75 -0.38 -18.55
CA PHE A 64 -24.37 -0.02 -19.81
C PHE A 64 -23.37 0.65 -20.76
N VAL A 65 -23.75 0.73 -22.03
CA VAL A 65 -23.00 1.40 -23.09
C VAL A 65 -23.85 2.55 -23.59
N ASP A 66 -23.27 3.75 -23.71
CA ASP A 66 -23.97 4.92 -24.22
C ASP A 66 -24.02 4.94 -25.77
N GLU A 67 -24.62 5.98 -26.33
CA GLU A 67 -24.73 6.20 -27.77
C GLU A 67 -23.39 6.44 -28.46
N ASN A 68 -22.37 6.87 -27.72
CA ASN A 68 -21.00 7.08 -28.20
C ASN A 68 -20.12 5.81 -28.09
N GLY A 69 -20.70 4.69 -27.63
CA GLY A 69 -20.00 3.43 -27.40
C GLY A 69 -19.14 3.42 -26.13
N VAL A 70 -19.34 4.36 -25.21
CA VAL A 70 -18.62 4.44 -23.96
C VAL A 70 -19.28 3.52 -22.92
N ILE A 71 -18.47 2.69 -22.28
CA ILE A 71 -18.91 1.75 -21.25
C ILE A 71 -18.92 2.46 -19.91
N TYR A 72 -20.05 2.38 -19.21
CA TYR A 72 -20.25 2.98 -17.90
C TYR A 72 -20.34 1.93 -16.81
N ILE A 73 -19.57 2.13 -15.73
CA ILE A 73 -19.61 1.34 -14.51
C ILE A 73 -19.92 2.29 -13.34
N ALA A 74 -20.77 1.87 -12.41
CA ALA A 74 -21.09 2.66 -11.24
C ALA A 74 -19.88 2.83 -10.32
N LYS A 75 -19.81 3.98 -9.61
CA LYS A 75 -18.73 4.28 -8.66
C LYS A 75 -18.54 3.16 -7.63
N GLU A 76 -19.62 2.63 -7.06
CA GLU A 76 -19.59 1.57 -6.06
C GLU A 76 -19.06 0.24 -6.60
N ASP A 77 -19.25 -0.02 -7.90
CA ASP A 77 -18.71 -1.21 -8.55
C ASP A 77 -17.23 -1.02 -8.91
N ILE A 78 -16.83 0.20 -9.26
CA ILE A 78 -15.40 0.53 -9.42
C ILE A 78 -14.67 0.37 -8.09
N GLU A 79 -15.25 0.86 -6.99
CA GLU A 79 -14.71 0.71 -5.64
C GLU A 79 -14.47 -0.76 -5.26
N ASN A 80 -15.41 -1.63 -5.64
CA ASN A 80 -15.31 -3.06 -5.34
C ASN A 80 -14.30 -3.83 -6.21
N PHE A 81 -14.10 -3.43 -7.47
CA PHE A 81 -13.41 -4.28 -8.45
C PHE A 81 -12.11 -3.68 -9.01
N PHE A 82 -11.91 -2.35 -8.93
CA PHE A 82 -10.81 -1.67 -9.60
C PHE A 82 -10.02 -0.71 -8.71
N ASP A 83 -10.72 0.14 -7.94
CA ASP A 83 -10.11 1.17 -7.11
C ASP A 83 -10.85 1.34 -5.78
N ASN A 84 -10.33 0.72 -4.74
CA ASN A 84 -10.90 0.79 -3.38
C ASN A 84 -10.89 2.20 -2.78
N TYR A 85 -10.21 3.14 -3.44
CA TYR A 85 -10.04 4.51 -2.98
C TYR A 85 -10.72 5.54 -3.87
N ILE A 86 -11.59 5.13 -4.81
CA ILE A 86 -12.37 6.07 -5.61
C ILE A 86 -13.17 7.02 -4.72
N TYR A 87 -13.06 8.32 -4.97
CA TYR A 87 -13.57 9.35 -4.09
C TYR A 87 -14.44 10.35 -4.86
N TYR A 88 -15.56 10.77 -4.25
CA TYR A 88 -16.36 11.89 -4.71
C TYR A 88 -16.08 13.10 -3.82
N ASP A 89 -15.53 14.16 -4.41
CA ASP A 89 -15.30 15.44 -3.76
C ASP A 89 -16.53 16.33 -3.98
N GLU A 90 -17.33 16.47 -2.93
CA GLU A 90 -18.56 17.23 -2.96
C GLU A 90 -18.33 18.73 -3.24
N LYS A 91 -17.24 19.30 -2.67
CA LYS A 91 -16.92 20.72 -2.81
C LYS A 91 -16.67 21.13 -4.26
N TYR A 92 -16.05 20.26 -5.03
CA TYR A 92 -15.68 20.51 -6.43
C TYR A 92 -16.54 19.70 -7.43
N ASN A 93 -17.54 18.95 -6.95
CA ASN A 93 -18.41 18.09 -7.75
C ASN A 93 -17.62 17.19 -8.72
N GLN A 94 -16.65 16.46 -8.21
CA GLN A 94 -15.71 15.70 -9.02
C GLN A 94 -15.46 14.30 -8.48
N ILE A 95 -15.15 13.38 -9.39
CA ILE A 95 -14.69 12.03 -9.07
C ILE A 95 -13.16 11.98 -9.20
N ILE A 96 -12.51 11.43 -8.17
CA ILE A 96 -11.07 11.13 -8.16
C ILE A 96 -10.93 9.62 -8.08
N THR A 97 -10.20 9.02 -9.02
CA THR A 97 -10.00 7.56 -9.10
C THR A 97 -8.67 7.22 -9.73
N GLY A 98 -8.12 6.05 -9.43
CA GLY A 98 -6.81 5.70 -9.93
C GLY A 98 -6.44 4.23 -9.84
N SER A 99 -5.18 3.98 -10.14
CA SER A 99 -4.47 2.72 -9.94
C SER A 99 -3.14 2.98 -9.25
N SER A 100 -2.24 2.00 -9.23
CA SER A 100 -0.90 2.16 -8.65
C SER A 100 0.01 3.15 -9.40
N THR A 101 -0.30 3.54 -10.62
CA THR A 101 0.57 4.42 -11.43
C THR A 101 -0.12 5.67 -11.96
N LYS A 102 -1.44 5.75 -11.87
CA LYS A 102 -2.19 6.90 -12.42
C LYS A 102 -3.36 7.28 -11.53
N ILE A 103 -3.57 8.59 -11.42
CA ILE A 103 -4.73 9.19 -10.76
C ILE A 103 -5.47 10.07 -11.76
N ALA A 104 -6.78 9.92 -11.83
CA ALA A 104 -7.67 10.72 -12.69
C ALA A 104 -8.65 11.52 -11.85
N ASN A 105 -8.87 12.76 -12.27
CA ASN A 105 -9.87 13.65 -11.73
C ASN A 105 -10.84 14.05 -12.84
N MET A 106 -12.13 14.01 -12.57
CA MET A 106 -13.20 14.33 -13.53
C MET A 106 -14.30 15.10 -12.84
N VAL A 107 -14.60 16.32 -13.33
CA VAL A 107 -15.79 17.06 -12.88
C VAL A 107 -17.03 16.39 -13.46
N VAL A 108 -18.05 16.18 -12.63
CA VAL A 108 -19.30 15.55 -13.07
C VAL A 108 -19.97 16.40 -14.14
N GLY A 109 -20.34 15.79 -15.27
CA GLY A 109 -20.96 16.46 -16.41
C GLY A 109 -19.99 17.08 -17.41
N GLU A 110 -18.68 17.10 -17.15
CA GLU A 110 -17.68 17.67 -18.05
C GLU A 110 -16.91 16.60 -18.85
N ASN A 111 -16.71 16.83 -20.15
CA ASN A 111 -15.97 15.94 -21.04
C ASN A 111 -14.45 16.16 -20.95
N LEU A 112 -13.94 16.31 -19.74
CA LEU A 112 -12.54 16.54 -19.45
C LEU A 112 -12.11 15.76 -18.22
N ALA A 113 -10.98 15.09 -18.28
CA ALA A 113 -10.28 14.50 -17.16
C ALA A 113 -8.90 15.11 -17.01
N THR A 114 -8.40 15.20 -15.78
CA THR A 114 -6.97 15.40 -15.55
C THR A 114 -6.36 14.07 -15.10
N VAL A 115 -5.42 13.53 -15.85
CA VAL A 115 -4.71 12.28 -15.52
C VAL A 115 -3.26 12.62 -15.20
N ASN A 116 -2.82 12.39 -13.97
CA ASN A 116 -1.48 12.74 -13.44
C ASN A 116 -1.03 14.19 -13.70
N SER A 117 -1.73 15.12 -14.10
CA SER A 117 -1.48 16.51 -14.50
C SER A 117 -1.71 16.79 -15.98
N ALA A 118 -1.97 15.77 -16.81
CA ALA A 118 -2.29 15.97 -18.20
C ALA A 118 -3.81 16.07 -18.40
N GLU A 119 -4.24 17.04 -19.19
CA GLU A 119 -5.64 17.13 -19.59
C GLU A 119 -5.95 16.08 -20.68
N VAL A 120 -7.02 15.33 -20.48
CA VAL A 120 -7.50 14.29 -21.39
C VAL A 120 -8.97 14.57 -21.73
N LYS A 121 -9.26 14.75 -23.02
CA LYS A 121 -10.64 14.92 -23.47
C LYS A 121 -11.35 13.58 -23.50
N LEU A 122 -12.51 13.51 -22.85
CA LEU A 122 -13.38 12.35 -22.83
C LEU A 122 -14.45 12.47 -23.93
N LYS A 123 -14.91 11.34 -24.47
CA LYS A 123 -16.07 11.29 -25.39
C LYS A 123 -17.37 11.52 -24.64
N SER A 124 -17.45 11.02 -23.43
CA SER A 124 -18.61 11.14 -22.58
C SER A 124 -18.20 11.43 -21.12
N PRO A 125 -18.95 12.29 -20.38
CA PRO A 125 -18.58 12.72 -19.03
C PRO A 125 -18.93 11.66 -17.97
N VAL A 126 -18.47 11.88 -16.74
CA VAL A 126 -19.09 11.27 -15.55
C VAL A 126 -20.54 11.75 -15.46
N ILE A 127 -21.48 10.86 -15.27
CA ILE A 127 -22.90 11.19 -15.14
C ILE A 127 -23.46 10.78 -13.79
N GLU A 128 -24.44 11.56 -13.31
CA GLU A 128 -25.23 11.25 -12.14
C GLU A 128 -26.63 10.79 -12.56
N LYS A 129 -27.09 9.65 -12.02
CA LYS A 129 -28.44 9.13 -12.19
C LYS A 129 -28.95 8.58 -10.86
N GLU A 130 -30.11 9.04 -10.40
CA GLU A 130 -30.72 8.56 -9.15
C GLU A 130 -29.75 8.61 -7.94
N ASN A 131 -29.02 9.72 -7.79
CA ASN A 131 -27.99 9.95 -6.77
C ASN A 131 -26.82 8.93 -6.80
N LYS A 132 -26.53 8.35 -7.96
CA LYS A 132 -25.39 7.45 -8.20
C LYS A 132 -24.55 7.97 -9.34
N TYR A 133 -23.24 7.85 -9.17
CA TYR A 133 -22.29 8.27 -10.17
C TYR A 133 -21.88 7.10 -11.06
N PHE A 134 -21.91 7.32 -12.37
CA PHE A 134 -21.45 6.36 -13.37
C PHE A 134 -20.24 6.94 -14.10
N ILE A 135 -19.19 6.15 -14.12
CA ILE A 135 -17.88 6.53 -14.62
C ILE A 135 -17.72 6.02 -16.05
N PRO A 136 -17.24 6.85 -17.01
CA PRO A 136 -16.97 6.43 -18.38
C PRO A 136 -15.74 5.50 -18.43
N PHE A 137 -15.89 4.28 -17.93
CA PHE A 137 -14.82 3.34 -17.61
C PHE A 137 -13.91 3.02 -18.81
N SER A 138 -14.50 2.86 -20.02
CA SER A 138 -13.72 2.56 -21.21
C SER A 138 -12.79 3.70 -21.66
N GLU A 139 -13.05 4.93 -21.21
CA GLU A 139 -12.18 6.09 -21.47
C GLU A 139 -10.96 6.12 -20.53
N LEU A 140 -10.99 5.34 -19.44
CA LEU A 140 -9.98 5.28 -18.38
C LEU A 140 -9.12 4.02 -18.43
N LYS A 141 -8.99 3.36 -19.58
CA LYS A 141 -8.17 2.14 -19.75
C LYS A 141 -6.76 2.29 -19.20
N SER A 142 -6.10 3.40 -19.54
CA SER A 142 -4.73 3.67 -19.09
C SER A 142 -4.64 4.01 -17.61
N VAL A 143 -5.72 4.52 -17.01
CA VAL A 143 -5.78 4.84 -15.59
C VAL A 143 -5.85 3.56 -14.78
N TYR A 144 -6.70 2.62 -15.15
CA TYR A 144 -6.86 1.34 -14.45
C TYR A 144 -5.86 0.25 -14.91
N ASN A 145 -5.00 0.56 -15.88
CA ASN A 145 -4.07 -0.39 -16.47
C ASN A 145 -4.76 -1.67 -16.93
N VAL A 146 -5.79 -1.50 -17.78
CA VAL A 146 -6.63 -2.60 -18.26
C VAL A 146 -6.81 -2.55 -19.78
N ASP A 147 -7.01 -3.71 -20.38
CA ASP A 147 -7.63 -3.82 -21.69
C ASP A 147 -9.13 -4.07 -21.56
N ILE A 148 -9.92 -3.43 -22.45
CA ILE A 148 -11.39 -3.47 -22.39
C ILE A 148 -11.93 -3.75 -23.77
N GLU A 149 -12.79 -4.77 -23.88
CA GLU A 149 -13.48 -5.12 -25.11
C GLU A 149 -14.99 -5.26 -24.84
N TYR A 150 -15.81 -4.71 -25.75
CA TYR A 150 -17.27 -4.95 -25.73
C TYR A 150 -17.65 -5.86 -26.88
N ILE A 151 -18.09 -7.08 -26.57
CA ILE A 151 -18.42 -8.09 -27.56
C ILE A 151 -19.59 -8.96 -27.10
N ASN A 152 -20.58 -9.16 -27.98
CA ASN A 152 -21.72 -10.05 -27.71
C ASN A 152 -22.43 -9.78 -26.37
N ASN A 153 -22.70 -8.50 -26.08
CA ASN A 153 -23.32 -8.04 -24.83
C ASN A 153 -22.49 -8.37 -23.57
N ARG A 154 -21.17 -8.48 -23.72
CA ARG A 154 -20.20 -8.66 -22.65
C ARG A 154 -19.17 -7.54 -22.69
N VAL A 155 -18.86 -6.98 -21.53
CA VAL A 155 -17.68 -6.14 -21.28
C VAL A 155 -16.62 -7.04 -20.68
N VAL A 156 -15.54 -7.24 -21.41
CA VAL A 156 -14.39 -8.03 -20.99
C VAL A 156 -13.29 -7.07 -20.56
N VAL A 157 -12.82 -7.22 -19.33
CA VAL A 157 -11.76 -6.40 -18.74
C VAL A 157 -10.63 -7.29 -18.29
N ASP A 158 -9.44 -7.06 -18.82
CA ASP A 158 -8.22 -7.76 -18.45
C ASP A 158 -7.22 -6.78 -17.84
N SER A 159 -6.78 -7.06 -16.60
CA SER A 159 -5.74 -6.27 -15.95
C SER A 159 -4.38 -6.53 -16.62
N LEU A 160 -3.67 -5.49 -17.04
CA LEU A 160 -2.39 -5.63 -17.74
C LEU A 160 -1.20 -5.92 -16.80
N ASP A 161 -1.36 -5.76 -15.48
CA ASP A 161 -0.37 -6.08 -14.46
C ASP A 161 -0.25 -7.58 -14.13
N ARG A 162 -1.02 -8.43 -14.82
CA ARG A 162 -1.09 -9.87 -14.55
C ARG A 162 -0.44 -10.70 -15.64
N LYS A 163 0.10 -11.85 -15.23
CA LYS A 163 0.55 -12.87 -16.18
C LYS A 163 -0.65 -13.64 -16.73
N TYR A 164 -0.76 -13.73 -18.05
CA TYR A 164 -1.77 -14.52 -18.75
C TYR A 164 -1.16 -15.75 -19.35
N GLN A 165 -1.93 -16.84 -19.32
CA GLN A 165 -1.66 -18.03 -20.10
C GLN A 165 -2.61 -18.08 -21.29
N ILE A 166 -2.06 -18.20 -22.48
CA ILE A 166 -2.82 -18.38 -23.72
C ILE A 166 -2.44 -19.69 -24.39
N ALA A 167 -3.40 -20.29 -25.08
CA ALA A 167 -3.17 -21.45 -25.92
C ALA A 167 -4.04 -21.38 -27.19
N THR A 168 -3.62 -22.04 -28.25
CA THR A 168 -4.48 -22.31 -29.40
C THR A 168 -5.22 -23.61 -29.21
N VAL A 169 -6.41 -23.72 -29.81
CA VAL A 169 -7.19 -24.96 -29.79
C VAL A 169 -6.72 -25.89 -30.90
N ALA A 170 -6.45 -27.16 -30.58
CA ALA A 170 -5.87 -28.12 -31.52
C ALA A 170 -6.89 -28.68 -32.54
N LYS A 171 -8.19 -28.64 -32.21
CA LYS A 171 -9.30 -29.12 -33.05
C LYS A 171 -10.59 -28.45 -32.66
N ASP A 172 -11.63 -28.54 -33.50
CA ASP A 172 -12.97 -28.04 -33.18
C ASP A 172 -13.51 -28.71 -31.92
N ILE A 173 -13.90 -27.94 -30.93
CA ILE A 173 -14.38 -28.41 -29.63
C ILE A 173 -15.56 -27.63 -29.10
N SER A 174 -16.31 -28.26 -28.21
CA SER A 174 -17.37 -27.63 -27.42
C SER A 174 -16.82 -27.25 -26.03
N ILE A 175 -17.01 -26.00 -25.64
CA ILE A 175 -16.73 -25.52 -24.30
C ILE A 175 -17.83 -25.96 -23.36
N LYS A 176 -17.45 -26.52 -22.23
CA LYS A 176 -18.37 -27.04 -21.22
C LYS A 176 -18.56 -26.13 -20.04
N SER A 177 -19.78 -26.06 -19.50
CA SER A 177 -20.10 -25.25 -18.31
C SER A 177 -19.42 -25.75 -17.02
N LYS A 178 -19.02 -27.02 -16.96
CA LYS A 178 -18.29 -27.67 -15.86
C LYS A 178 -17.22 -28.60 -16.42
N PRO A 179 -16.18 -28.96 -15.64
CA PRO A 179 -15.10 -29.82 -16.12
C PRO A 179 -15.56 -31.31 -16.25
N THR A 180 -16.58 -31.53 -17.08
CA THR A 180 -17.11 -32.86 -17.42
C THR A 180 -17.75 -32.84 -18.80
N SER A 181 -17.58 -33.94 -19.56
CA SER A 181 -18.14 -34.11 -20.91
C SER A 181 -19.68 -34.09 -20.92
N LEU A 182 -20.32 -34.46 -19.82
CA LEU A 182 -21.78 -34.50 -19.67
C LEU A 182 -22.42 -33.16 -19.39
N SER A 183 -21.63 -32.11 -19.05
CA SER A 183 -22.18 -30.80 -18.77
C SER A 183 -22.62 -30.07 -20.04
N ARG A 184 -23.47 -29.08 -19.87
CA ARG A 184 -23.98 -28.24 -20.96
C ARG A 184 -22.86 -27.62 -21.77
N THR A 185 -23.02 -27.57 -23.09
CA THR A 185 -22.16 -26.81 -23.99
C THR A 185 -22.51 -25.34 -23.84
N VAL A 186 -21.51 -24.50 -23.55
CA VAL A 186 -21.63 -23.04 -23.43
C VAL A 186 -21.38 -22.39 -24.78
N ASP A 187 -20.37 -22.87 -25.50
CA ASP A 187 -19.94 -22.34 -26.78
C ASP A 187 -19.16 -23.39 -27.57
N LYS A 188 -18.87 -23.09 -28.85
CA LYS A 188 -18.03 -23.91 -29.75
C LYS A 188 -16.93 -23.03 -30.31
N ILE A 189 -15.72 -23.56 -30.34
CA ILE A 189 -14.53 -22.92 -30.89
C ILE A 189 -13.86 -23.82 -31.93
N LYS A 190 -13.19 -23.20 -32.88
CA LYS A 190 -12.56 -23.89 -34.02
C LYS A 190 -11.07 -24.16 -33.73
N ALA A 191 -10.53 -25.13 -34.45
CA ALA A 191 -9.09 -25.36 -34.48
C ALA A 191 -8.35 -24.07 -34.87
N GLY A 192 -7.31 -23.75 -34.14
CA GLY A 192 -6.51 -22.51 -34.35
C GLY A 192 -6.98 -21.30 -33.56
N ASP A 193 -8.20 -21.32 -33.01
CA ASP A 193 -8.67 -20.19 -32.18
C ASP A 193 -7.82 -20.07 -30.90
N ALA A 194 -7.50 -18.85 -30.53
CA ALA A 194 -6.81 -18.53 -29.29
C ALA A 194 -7.79 -18.48 -28.10
N VAL A 195 -7.33 -18.96 -26.95
CA VAL A 195 -8.08 -18.91 -25.70
C VAL A 195 -7.18 -18.46 -24.56
N VAL A 196 -7.75 -17.71 -23.61
CA VAL A 196 -7.09 -17.34 -22.37
C VAL A 196 -7.39 -18.40 -21.32
N ILE A 197 -6.36 -18.92 -20.65
CA ILE A 197 -6.49 -19.92 -19.60
C ILE A 197 -6.65 -19.21 -18.25
N SER A 198 -7.65 -19.58 -17.49
CA SER A 198 -7.85 -19.06 -16.14
C SER A 198 -6.96 -19.78 -15.13
N ASN A 199 -6.30 -19.02 -14.26
CA ASN A 199 -5.46 -19.51 -13.16
C ASN A 199 -6.04 -19.14 -11.78
N ARG A 200 -7.35 -18.90 -11.70
CA ARG A 200 -8.00 -18.47 -10.45
C ARG A 200 -8.08 -19.63 -9.46
N LYS A 201 -7.90 -19.32 -8.17
CA LYS A 201 -8.01 -20.30 -7.08
C LYS A 201 -9.42 -20.84 -6.86
N ASP A 202 -10.45 -20.07 -7.26
CA ASP A 202 -11.88 -20.40 -7.12
C ASP A 202 -12.44 -21.19 -8.31
N ASP A 203 -11.64 -21.48 -9.33
CA ASP A 203 -12.05 -22.29 -10.45
C ASP A 203 -12.27 -23.76 -10.02
N LEU A 204 -13.31 -24.39 -10.60
CA LEU A 204 -13.51 -25.82 -10.40
C LEU A 204 -12.35 -26.58 -11.03
N VAL A 205 -11.51 -27.17 -10.18
CA VAL A 205 -10.34 -27.94 -10.63
C VAL A 205 -10.73 -29.40 -10.78
N LYS A 206 -10.47 -29.96 -11.97
CA LYS A 206 -10.53 -31.41 -12.24
C LYS A 206 -9.36 -31.78 -13.13
N SER A 207 -8.64 -32.84 -12.78
CA SER A 207 -7.51 -33.34 -13.57
C SER A 207 -7.88 -33.50 -15.04
N GLY A 208 -7.01 -33.03 -15.94
CA GLY A 208 -7.19 -33.04 -17.38
C GLY A 208 -8.19 -32.04 -17.94
N TRP A 209 -8.64 -31.04 -17.12
CA TRP A 209 -9.52 -29.95 -17.56
C TRP A 209 -8.92 -28.60 -17.21
N LYS A 210 -9.09 -27.63 -18.13
CA LYS A 210 -8.76 -26.22 -17.92
C LYS A 210 -9.99 -25.34 -18.10
N LYS A 211 -10.15 -24.32 -17.24
CA LYS A 211 -11.10 -23.24 -17.48
C LYS A 211 -10.48 -22.26 -18.45
N ILE A 212 -11.25 -21.87 -19.44
CA ILE A 212 -10.79 -20.96 -20.49
C ILE A 212 -11.81 -19.85 -20.75
N ARG A 213 -11.34 -18.78 -21.35
CA ARG A 213 -12.14 -17.74 -21.98
C ARG A 213 -11.80 -17.67 -23.46
N THR A 214 -12.83 -17.61 -24.29
CA THR A 214 -12.69 -17.43 -25.75
C THR A 214 -12.52 -15.97 -26.12
N SER A 215 -12.13 -15.70 -27.36
CA SER A 215 -12.08 -14.34 -27.90
C SER A 215 -13.42 -13.60 -27.88
N ASN A 216 -14.55 -14.30 -27.93
CA ASN A 216 -15.88 -13.70 -27.81
C ASN A 216 -16.39 -13.55 -26.36
N GLY A 217 -15.51 -13.75 -25.37
CA GLY A 217 -15.81 -13.60 -23.94
C GLY A 217 -16.51 -14.80 -23.29
N SER A 218 -16.79 -15.91 -24.01
CA SER A 218 -17.43 -17.09 -23.43
C SER A 218 -16.49 -17.80 -22.44
N LEU A 219 -17.01 -18.06 -21.22
CA LEU A 219 -16.29 -18.74 -20.15
C LEU A 219 -16.73 -20.20 -20.03
N GLY A 220 -15.79 -21.11 -19.85
CA GLY A 220 -16.09 -22.52 -19.60
C GLY A 220 -14.86 -23.43 -19.55
N TYR A 221 -15.08 -24.73 -19.67
CA TYR A 221 -14.07 -25.75 -19.48
C TYR A 221 -13.81 -26.56 -20.76
N VAL A 222 -12.54 -26.85 -21.00
CA VAL A 222 -12.08 -27.71 -22.08
C VAL A 222 -11.13 -28.79 -21.53
N LYS A 223 -11.02 -29.92 -22.20
CA LYS A 223 -9.97 -30.91 -21.88
C LYS A 223 -8.62 -30.33 -22.26
N GLU A 224 -7.63 -30.52 -21.40
CA GLU A 224 -6.26 -30.03 -21.61
C GLU A 224 -5.64 -30.57 -22.90
N ASP A 225 -5.89 -31.81 -23.23
CA ASP A 225 -5.44 -32.47 -24.47
C ASP A 225 -5.95 -31.80 -25.76
N ASN A 226 -6.93 -30.90 -25.66
CA ASN A 226 -7.43 -30.15 -26.81
C ASN A 226 -6.73 -28.80 -26.99
N LEU A 227 -5.85 -28.44 -26.06
CA LEU A 227 -5.06 -27.20 -26.10
C LEU A 227 -3.69 -27.50 -26.72
N GLY A 228 -3.22 -26.61 -27.56
CA GLY A 228 -1.85 -26.63 -28.05
C GLY A 228 -0.87 -26.11 -26.99
N LYS A 229 0.31 -25.67 -27.44
CA LYS A 229 1.33 -25.12 -26.52
C LYS A 229 0.76 -23.95 -25.71
N ILE A 230 0.90 -24.04 -24.40
CA ILE A 230 0.54 -22.97 -23.48
C ILE A 230 1.73 -21.99 -23.40
N ASN A 231 1.48 -20.74 -23.72
CA ASN A 231 2.44 -19.64 -23.59
C ASN A 231 1.99 -18.72 -22.48
N THR A 232 2.96 -18.22 -21.70
CA THR A 232 2.69 -17.19 -20.69
C THR A 232 3.09 -15.85 -21.28
N ILE A 233 2.15 -14.89 -21.29
CA ILE A 233 2.39 -13.49 -21.61
C ILE A 233 2.66 -12.78 -20.29
N ARG A 234 3.75 -12.02 -20.25
CA ARG A 234 4.16 -11.21 -19.11
C ARG A 234 4.20 -9.75 -19.55
N ASP A 235 3.66 -8.88 -18.72
CA ASP A 235 3.88 -7.45 -18.90
C ASP A 235 5.22 -7.04 -18.28
N ASP A 236 5.87 -6.04 -18.86
CA ASP A 236 7.13 -5.50 -18.34
C ASP A 236 6.82 -4.66 -17.09
N MET A 237 7.53 -4.94 -16.00
CA MET A 237 7.40 -4.17 -14.77
C MET A 237 8.20 -2.87 -14.88
N VAL A 238 7.66 -1.78 -14.33
CA VAL A 238 8.38 -0.52 -14.18
C VAL A 238 9.57 -0.74 -13.26
N GLU A 239 10.76 -0.30 -13.68
CA GLU A 239 11.94 -0.29 -12.81
C GLU A 239 11.70 0.70 -11.67
N THR A 240 11.90 0.26 -10.42
CA THR A 240 11.66 1.09 -9.23
C THR A 240 12.97 1.54 -8.59
N SER A 241 12.95 2.69 -7.93
CA SER A 241 14.05 3.20 -7.11
C SER A 241 14.12 2.56 -5.71
N LYS A 242 13.44 1.41 -5.50
CA LYS A 242 13.58 0.61 -4.29
C LYS A 242 14.98 0.03 -4.18
N VAL A 243 15.43 -0.11 -2.95
CA VAL A 243 16.71 -0.75 -2.67
C VAL A 243 16.59 -2.27 -2.65
N GLU A 244 17.69 -2.96 -2.99
CA GLU A 244 17.79 -4.39 -2.78
C GLU A 244 18.08 -4.69 -1.30
N GLY A 245 17.50 -5.77 -0.77
CA GLY A 245 17.70 -6.15 0.62
C GLY A 245 16.93 -5.30 1.62
N LYS A 246 17.56 -5.00 2.76
CA LYS A 246 16.97 -4.18 3.83
C LYS A 246 17.21 -2.70 3.57
N VAL A 247 16.20 -1.88 3.86
CA VAL A 247 16.35 -0.43 3.90
C VAL A 247 17.30 -0.08 5.05
N SER A 248 18.29 0.78 4.77
CA SER A 248 19.18 1.38 5.76
C SER A 248 19.26 2.87 5.46
N LEU A 249 18.37 3.65 6.11
CA LEU A 249 18.15 5.05 5.81
C LEU A 249 18.80 5.95 6.87
N ALA A 250 19.65 6.87 6.45
CA ALA A 250 20.16 7.92 7.33
C ALA A 250 19.50 9.26 7.00
N TRP A 251 18.84 9.86 8.00
CA TRP A 251 18.42 11.25 7.87
C TRP A 251 19.60 12.19 7.98
N GLU A 252 19.60 13.23 7.15
CA GLU A 252 20.63 14.27 7.09
C GLU A 252 19.99 15.62 7.33
N TYR A 253 20.36 16.29 8.43
CA TYR A 253 19.77 17.57 8.78
C TYR A 253 20.42 18.72 8.01
N PHE A 254 19.61 19.46 7.26
CA PHE A 254 20.00 20.67 6.54
C PHE A 254 19.35 21.89 7.20
N SER A 255 20.14 22.68 7.92
CA SER A 255 19.63 23.88 8.56
C SER A 255 19.43 25.03 7.56
N ASP A 256 18.50 25.95 7.86
CA ASP A 256 18.25 27.13 7.04
C ASP A 256 19.44 28.10 6.98
N TYR A 257 20.36 27.99 7.93
CA TYR A 257 21.46 28.94 8.15
C TYR A 257 22.84 28.30 8.00
N GLY A 258 22.89 27.00 7.75
CA GLY A 258 24.12 26.24 7.64
C GLY A 258 24.46 25.86 6.21
N SER A 259 25.75 25.60 5.96
CA SER A 259 26.16 24.87 4.77
C SER A 259 25.65 23.45 4.86
N ALA A 260 25.26 22.84 3.74
CA ALA A 260 25.07 21.40 3.69
C ALA A 260 26.36 20.72 4.12
N PRO A 261 26.31 19.58 4.85
CA PRO A 261 27.50 18.86 5.20
C PRO A 261 28.22 18.38 3.94
N GLU A 262 29.53 18.65 3.88
CA GLU A 262 30.36 18.07 2.82
C GLU A 262 30.62 16.61 3.15
N ARG A 263 30.28 15.72 2.22
CA ARG A 263 30.54 14.29 2.31
C ARG A 263 31.59 13.91 1.28
N SER A 264 32.65 13.24 1.72
CA SER A 264 33.74 12.74 0.85
C SER A 264 33.70 11.24 0.68
N ASP A 265 33.25 10.51 1.71
CA ASP A 265 33.37 9.06 1.80
C ASP A 265 32.00 8.37 1.70
N ALA A 266 32.00 7.11 1.25
CA ALA A 266 30.80 6.27 1.28
C ALA A 266 30.37 6.03 2.74
N MET A 267 29.06 5.89 2.95
CA MET A 267 28.49 5.55 4.25
C MET A 267 28.25 4.04 4.29
N ASP A 268 29.23 3.30 4.82
CA ASP A 268 29.13 1.84 4.92
C ASP A 268 27.88 1.39 5.68
N GLY A 269 27.14 0.43 5.11
CA GLY A 269 25.90 -0.08 5.69
C GLY A 269 24.65 0.77 5.47
N VAL A 270 24.77 1.96 4.85
CA VAL A 270 23.66 2.82 4.43
C VAL A 270 23.41 2.66 2.93
N ASN A 271 22.17 2.58 2.52
CA ASN A 271 21.78 2.53 1.10
C ASN A 271 20.80 3.64 0.70
N VAL A 272 20.25 4.38 1.68
CA VAL A 272 19.38 5.53 1.47
C VAL A 272 19.81 6.69 2.35
N VAL A 273 19.82 7.89 1.78
CA VAL A 273 19.92 9.15 2.53
C VAL A 273 18.64 9.95 2.38
N SER A 274 18.21 10.57 3.48
CA SER A 274 17.00 11.40 3.52
C SER A 274 17.33 12.79 4.05
N PRO A 275 17.79 13.70 3.17
CA PRO A 275 18.09 15.08 3.57
C PRO A 275 16.80 15.86 3.82
N THR A 276 16.80 16.71 4.87
CA THR A 276 15.65 17.56 5.26
C THR A 276 15.53 18.78 4.35
N PHE A 277 15.31 18.54 3.06
CA PHE A 277 15.38 19.58 2.02
C PHE A 277 14.12 20.44 1.93
N PHE A 278 12.96 19.92 2.31
CA PHE A 278 11.69 20.53 1.98
C PHE A 278 10.81 20.74 3.21
N ARG A 279 10.05 21.85 3.19
CA ARG A 279 9.10 22.20 4.25
C ARG A 279 7.86 22.84 3.66
N LEU A 280 6.70 22.67 4.30
CA LEU A 280 5.52 23.44 3.94
C LEU A 280 5.75 24.94 4.23
N GLU A 281 5.22 25.81 3.36
CA GLU A 281 5.17 27.24 3.61
C GLU A 281 3.89 27.62 4.37
N GLN A 282 4.02 28.31 5.47
CA GLN A 282 2.88 28.74 6.30
C GLN A 282 1.92 29.67 5.55
N LEU A 283 2.44 30.67 4.83
CA LEU A 283 1.63 31.69 4.14
C LEU A 283 1.29 31.30 2.70
N GLY A 284 2.06 30.43 2.10
CA GLY A 284 1.97 30.04 0.70
C GLY A 284 1.20 28.74 0.46
N LYS A 285 0.12 28.48 1.16
CA LYS A 285 -0.73 27.28 1.16
C LYS A 285 -0.51 26.32 -0.02
N GLY A 286 0.06 25.14 0.27
CA GLY A 286 0.47 24.16 -0.74
C GLY A 286 1.78 24.47 -1.48
N ASN A 287 2.46 25.59 -1.19
CA ASN A 287 3.84 25.82 -1.59
C ASN A 287 4.79 25.02 -0.70
N VAL A 288 5.99 24.78 -1.24
CA VAL A 288 7.08 24.07 -0.56
C VAL A 288 8.30 24.98 -0.53
N LYS A 289 8.83 25.22 0.65
CA LYS A 289 10.13 25.88 0.83
C LYS A 289 11.24 24.87 0.53
N GLU A 290 12.19 25.28 -0.29
CA GLU A 290 13.33 24.47 -0.68
C GLU A 290 14.60 24.92 0.04
N ASN A 291 15.32 23.99 0.66
CA ASN A 291 16.61 24.23 1.32
C ASN A 291 17.72 23.39 0.66
N VAL A 292 17.77 23.40 -0.66
CA VAL A 292 18.71 22.58 -1.43
C VAL A 292 19.97 23.37 -1.79
N GLY A 293 19.81 24.48 -2.51
CA GLY A 293 20.93 25.31 -2.98
C GLY A 293 22.00 24.50 -3.73
N THR A 294 23.16 25.09 -3.92
CA THR A 294 24.31 24.42 -4.58
C THR A 294 24.84 23.27 -3.71
N ALA A 295 24.86 23.44 -2.39
CA ALA A 295 25.37 22.43 -1.48
C ALA A 295 24.50 21.17 -1.47
N GLY A 296 23.17 21.32 -1.49
CA GLY A 296 22.26 20.17 -1.62
C GLY A 296 22.39 19.45 -2.94
N ILE A 297 22.59 20.18 -4.07
CA ILE A 297 22.87 19.56 -5.36
C ILE A 297 24.17 18.75 -5.32
N ASN A 298 25.22 19.28 -4.71
CA ASN A 298 26.50 18.55 -4.54
C ASN A 298 26.31 17.31 -3.67
N TYR A 299 25.50 17.41 -2.62
CA TYR A 299 25.15 16.28 -1.76
C TYR A 299 24.41 15.16 -2.54
N ILE A 300 23.40 15.50 -3.32
CA ILE A 300 22.68 14.54 -4.16
C ILE A 300 23.63 13.83 -5.13
N ASN A 301 24.52 14.60 -5.80
CA ASN A 301 25.50 14.04 -6.71
C ASN A 301 26.49 13.11 -6.00
N TRP A 302 26.95 13.50 -4.79
CA TRP A 302 27.80 12.63 -3.96
C TRP A 302 27.07 11.32 -3.62
N ALA A 303 25.82 11.39 -3.16
CA ALA A 303 25.02 10.23 -2.82
C ALA A 303 24.89 9.26 -4.01
N HIS A 304 24.48 9.74 -5.16
CA HIS A 304 24.37 8.93 -6.38
C HIS A 304 25.72 8.34 -6.83
N ASN A 305 26.81 9.10 -6.75
CA ASN A 305 28.15 8.62 -7.11
C ASN A 305 28.64 7.51 -6.18
N ASN A 306 28.09 7.42 -4.98
CA ASN A 306 28.38 6.37 -4.00
C ASN A 306 27.30 5.26 -3.98
N GLY A 307 26.41 5.23 -4.95
CA GLY A 307 25.36 4.20 -5.08
C GLY A 307 24.21 4.33 -4.08
N LEU A 308 24.12 5.46 -3.35
CA LEU A 308 23.04 5.73 -2.41
C LEU A 308 21.80 6.27 -3.13
N LYS A 309 20.62 5.88 -2.65
CA LYS A 309 19.35 6.48 -3.05
C LYS A 309 19.08 7.73 -2.23
N VAL A 310 18.44 8.74 -2.86
CA VAL A 310 18.06 9.97 -2.19
C VAL A 310 16.52 10.03 -2.10
N TRP A 311 15.99 9.79 -0.89
CA TRP A 311 14.57 9.97 -0.57
C TRP A 311 14.41 11.23 0.29
N ALA A 312 14.36 12.39 -0.36
CA ALA A 312 14.40 13.66 0.37
C ALA A 312 13.17 13.86 1.25
N MET A 313 13.39 14.37 2.47
CA MET A 313 12.33 14.63 3.43
C MET A 313 11.59 15.93 3.10
N ILE A 314 10.27 15.89 3.29
CA ILE A 314 9.40 17.06 3.39
C ILE A 314 8.64 17.03 4.71
N SER A 315 8.75 18.10 5.51
CA SER A 315 8.05 18.24 6.78
C SER A 315 6.93 19.28 6.70
N ASN A 316 5.91 19.12 7.58
CA ASN A 316 4.88 20.14 7.77
C ASN A 316 5.24 21.15 8.88
N GLU A 317 6.44 21.06 9.47
CA GLU A 317 6.89 21.91 10.59
C GLU A 317 5.87 21.96 11.74
N SER A 318 5.14 20.86 11.98
CA SER A 318 4.08 20.76 13.01
C SER A 318 2.99 21.83 12.89
N MET A 319 2.76 22.40 11.71
CA MET A 319 1.77 23.45 11.45
C MET A 319 0.36 22.87 11.29
N LEU A 320 -0.35 22.61 12.40
CA LEU A 320 -1.66 21.97 12.42
C LEU A 320 -2.65 22.62 11.45
N ASP A 321 -2.92 23.94 11.62
CA ASP A 321 -3.95 24.65 10.84
C ASP A 321 -3.62 24.69 9.35
N THR A 322 -2.36 24.94 9.00
CA THR A 322 -1.90 25.00 7.62
C THR A 322 -2.01 23.61 6.97
N THR A 323 -1.62 22.56 7.69
CA THR A 323 -1.72 21.18 7.23
C THR A 323 -3.18 20.79 7.02
N SER A 324 -4.06 21.09 7.99
CA SER A 324 -5.49 20.83 7.91
C SER A 324 -6.12 21.49 6.68
N GLU A 325 -5.84 22.76 6.46
CA GLU A 325 -6.40 23.49 5.33
C GLU A 325 -5.96 22.91 3.98
N ILE A 326 -4.68 22.53 3.87
CA ILE A 326 -4.16 21.90 2.62
C ILE A 326 -4.80 20.53 2.41
N MET A 327 -4.91 19.71 3.45
CA MET A 327 -5.46 18.36 3.32
C MET A 327 -6.94 18.39 2.94
N ASN A 328 -7.73 19.29 3.50
CA ASN A 328 -9.18 19.36 3.31
C ASN A 328 -9.63 20.12 2.05
N ASP A 329 -8.70 20.72 1.29
CA ASP A 329 -9.00 21.38 0.03
C ASP A 329 -8.30 20.69 -1.14
N TYR A 330 -9.06 20.14 -2.07
CA TYR A 330 -8.51 19.45 -3.24
C TYR A 330 -7.51 20.31 -4.03
N LYS A 331 -7.81 21.59 -4.27
CA LYS A 331 -6.93 22.45 -5.08
C LYS A 331 -5.60 22.70 -4.37
N LEU A 332 -5.63 22.91 -3.05
CA LEU A 332 -4.41 23.10 -2.25
C LEU A 332 -3.63 21.79 -2.15
N ARG A 333 -4.31 20.67 -1.90
CA ARG A 333 -3.72 19.34 -1.84
C ARG A 333 -3.07 18.95 -3.18
N ASN A 334 -3.78 19.14 -4.29
CA ASN A 334 -3.24 18.87 -5.63
C ASN A 334 -2.08 19.81 -5.98
N LYS A 335 -2.10 21.08 -5.53
CA LYS A 335 -0.98 22.00 -5.69
C LYS A 335 0.26 21.51 -4.94
N LEU A 336 0.10 21.04 -3.69
CA LEU A 336 1.20 20.46 -2.93
C LEU A 336 1.77 19.23 -3.63
N ILE A 337 0.91 18.31 -4.08
CA ILE A 337 1.31 17.12 -4.83
C ILE A 337 2.10 17.50 -6.09
N ASN A 338 1.60 18.47 -6.88
CA ASN A 338 2.31 18.96 -8.07
C ASN A 338 3.70 19.49 -7.73
N ASN A 339 3.82 20.26 -6.64
CA ASN A 339 5.09 20.80 -6.19
C ASN A 339 6.06 19.67 -5.79
N ILE A 340 5.61 18.68 -5.01
CA ILE A 340 6.43 17.52 -4.63
C ILE A 340 6.94 16.77 -5.87
N VAL A 341 6.05 16.44 -6.81
CA VAL A 341 6.41 15.75 -8.05
C VAL A 341 7.43 16.55 -8.86
N ASN A 342 7.24 17.86 -8.97
CA ASN A 342 8.18 18.74 -9.66
C ASN A 342 9.56 18.78 -8.98
N LEU A 343 9.61 18.76 -7.65
CA LEU A 343 10.87 18.72 -6.89
C LEU A 343 11.61 17.41 -7.09
N VAL A 344 10.90 16.29 -7.11
CA VAL A 344 11.48 14.96 -7.39
C VAL A 344 12.14 14.94 -8.78
N VAL A 345 11.47 15.51 -9.79
CA VAL A 345 12.03 15.62 -11.15
C VAL A 345 13.18 16.63 -11.20
N LYS A 346 12.98 17.84 -10.62
CA LYS A 346 13.96 18.94 -10.63
C LYS A 346 15.32 18.52 -10.07
N TYR A 347 15.30 17.76 -8.98
CA TYR A 347 16.52 17.36 -8.26
C TYR A 347 16.94 15.91 -8.54
N ASN A 348 16.28 15.23 -9.49
CA ASN A 348 16.54 13.83 -9.82
C ASN A 348 16.55 12.92 -8.58
N LEU A 349 15.56 13.09 -7.68
CA LEU A 349 15.45 12.29 -6.47
C LEU A 349 14.96 10.86 -6.79
N ASP A 350 15.32 9.91 -5.94
CA ASP A 350 14.86 8.51 -6.04
C ASP A 350 13.53 8.28 -5.31
N GLY A 351 13.14 9.19 -4.43
CA GLY A 351 11.90 9.14 -3.68
C GLY A 351 11.64 10.38 -2.84
N ILE A 352 10.56 10.33 -2.10
CA ILE A 352 10.19 11.36 -1.11
C ILE A 352 9.85 10.71 0.22
N ASN A 353 10.29 11.32 1.31
CA ASN A 353 9.97 10.96 2.67
C ASN A 353 9.04 12.01 3.27
N ILE A 354 7.81 11.62 3.58
CA ILE A 354 6.79 12.49 4.17
C ILE A 354 6.91 12.42 5.69
N ASP A 355 7.32 13.53 6.30
CA ASP A 355 7.46 13.71 7.73
C ASP A 355 6.45 14.77 8.21
N PHE A 356 5.15 14.40 8.18
CA PHE A 356 4.08 15.25 8.65
C PHE A 356 3.66 14.84 10.05
N GLU A 357 4.02 15.67 11.02
CA GLU A 357 3.79 15.43 12.43
C GLU A 357 2.79 16.45 13.02
N ASN A 358 2.21 16.10 14.17
CA ASN A 358 1.31 16.97 14.90
C ASN A 358 0.16 17.48 14.00
N MET A 359 -0.68 16.57 13.54
CA MET A 359 -1.86 16.84 12.72
C MET A 359 -3.14 16.66 13.52
N TYR A 360 -4.24 17.31 13.12
CA TYR A 360 -5.54 17.03 13.73
C TYR A 360 -6.00 15.60 13.46
N MET A 361 -6.59 14.94 14.47
CA MET A 361 -7.09 13.58 14.36
C MET A 361 -8.21 13.46 13.31
N GLU A 362 -9.05 14.47 13.18
CA GLU A 362 -10.12 14.56 12.18
C GLU A 362 -9.62 14.59 10.74
N ASP A 363 -8.38 15.03 10.51
CA ASP A 363 -7.78 15.10 9.18
C ASP A 363 -7.17 13.77 8.71
N LYS A 364 -7.18 12.74 9.53
CA LYS A 364 -6.66 11.40 9.23
C LYS A 364 -7.07 10.89 7.84
N ALA A 365 -8.36 10.99 7.51
CA ALA A 365 -8.88 10.52 6.23
C ALA A 365 -8.35 11.36 5.05
N MET A 366 -8.17 12.66 5.24
CA MET A 366 -7.66 13.56 4.20
C MET A 366 -6.15 13.48 4.05
N PHE A 367 -5.42 13.16 5.11
CA PHE A 367 -4.00 12.80 5.01
C PHE A 367 -3.81 11.49 4.21
N ASN A 368 -4.62 10.47 4.48
CA ASN A 368 -4.64 9.27 3.63
C ASN A 368 -4.95 9.62 2.17
N ARG A 369 -5.91 10.51 1.92
CA ARG A 369 -6.27 10.98 0.58
C ARG A 369 -5.09 11.66 -0.12
N PHE A 370 -4.34 12.49 0.58
CA PHE A 370 -3.11 13.09 0.06
C PHE A 370 -2.11 12.02 -0.42
N LEU A 371 -1.86 11.00 0.38
CA LEU A 371 -0.93 9.91 0.02
C LEU A 371 -1.45 9.08 -1.16
N ILE A 372 -2.76 8.75 -1.18
CA ILE A 372 -3.41 8.02 -2.27
C ILE A 372 -3.34 8.78 -3.60
N GLU A 373 -3.37 10.11 -3.56
CA GLU A 373 -3.26 10.96 -4.75
C GLU A 373 -1.81 11.23 -5.16
N LEU A 374 -0.86 11.16 -4.24
CA LEU A 374 0.58 11.38 -4.49
C LEU A 374 1.26 10.11 -5.04
N GLU A 375 1.00 8.96 -4.41
CA GLU A 375 1.69 7.69 -4.69
C GLU A 375 1.67 7.30 -6.19
N PRO A 376 0.51 7.29 -6.90
CA PRO A 376 0.48 6.89 -8.30
C PRO A 376 1.36 7.75 -9.21
N ARG A 377 1.55 9.01 -8.85
CA ARG A 377 2.36 9.96 -9.62
C ARG A 377 3.86 9.74 -9.42
N LEU A 378 4.26 9.32 -8.23
CA LEU A 378 5.63 8.90 -7.94
C LEU A 378 5.93 7.55 -8.57
N ASN A 379 5.01 6.61 -8.42
CA ASN A 379 5.17 5.24 -8.92
C ASN A 379 5.19 5.17 -10.47
N GLU A 380 4.46 6.04 -11.19
CA GLU A 380 4.59 6.17 -12.66
C GLU A 380 6.04 6.47 -13.10
N MET A 381 6.79 7.18 -12.26
CA MET A 381 8.19 7.52 -12.48
C MET A 381 9.17 6.52 -11.84
N GLY A 382 8.68 5.44 -11.23
CA GLY A 382 9.48 4.48 -10.47
C GLY A 382 10.08 5.05 -9.18
N LYS A 383 9.50 6.12 -8.61
CA LYS A 383 10.01 6.79 -7.40
C LYS A 383 9.32 6.28 -6.15
N VAL A 384 10.05 6.26 -5.03
CA VAL A 384 9.63 5.70 -3.75
C VAL A 384 8.89 6.74 -2.91
N LEU A 385 7.80 6.33 -2.26
CA LEU A 385 7.09 7.09 -1.23
C LEU A 385 7.30 6.44 0.14
N THR A 386 7.86 7.19 1.09
CA THR A 386 7.92 6.78 2.50
C THR A 386 7.19 7.76 3.40
N VAL A 387 6.67 7.28 4.52
CA VAL A 387 5.91 8.09 5.47
C VAL A 387 6.38 7.80 6.88
N ASP A 388 6.78 8.85 7.60
CA ASP A 388 7.18 8.78 8.99
C ASP A 388 5.95 8.82 9.89
N VAL A 389 5.93 7.98 10.91
CA VAL A 389 4.82 7.90 11.86
C VAL A 389 5.34 7.67 13.28
N THR A 390 4.63 8.22 14.24
CA THR A 390 4.90 8.02 15.67
C THR A 390 4.35 6.69 16.19
N ALA A 391 4.69 6.36 17.43
CA ALA A 391 4.13 5.20 18.13
C ALA A 391 2.60 5.28 18.25
N PRO A 392 1.86 4.13 18.18
CA PRO A 392 0.43 4.09 18.44
C PRO A 392 0.15 4.19 19.97
N ASP A 393 0.28 5.38 20.52
CA ASP A 393 0.17 5.68 21.96
C ASP A 393 -1.18 6.29 22.37
N GLY A 394 -2.05 6.65 21.39
CA GLY A 394 -3.38 7.20 21.60
C GLY A 394 -3.43 8.72 21.82
N SER A 395 -2.33 9.45 21.71
CA SER A 395 -2.35 10.92 21.67
C SER A 395 -3.05 11.42 20.41
N GLU A 396 -3.87 12.48 20.52
CA GLU A 396 -4.75 12.92 19.41
C GLU A 396 -3.95 13.40 18.20
N THR A 397 -3.06 14.38 18.38
CA THR A 397 -2.37 15.02 17.25
C THR A 397 -1.05 14.35 16.86
N TRP A 398 -0.47 13.52 17.73
CA TRP A 398 0.80 12.85 17.49
C TRP A 398 0.66 11.37 17.10
N SER A 399 -0.49 10.75 17.35
CA SER A 399 -0.68 9.32 17.10
C SER A 399 -1.97 8.99 16.37
N MET A 400 -3.12 9.49 16.89
CA MET A 400 -4.43 9.14 16.34
C MET A 400 -4.72 9.83 14.99
N CYS A 401 -3.92 10.81 14.59
CA CYS A 401 -3.93 11.43 13.27
C CYS A 401 -3.46 10.50 12.14
N PHE A 402 -2.81 9.37 12.47
CA PHE A 402 -2.34 8.40 11.48
C PHE A 402 -3.28 7.18 11.38
N ASP A 403 -3.66 6.82 10.16
CA ASP A 403 -4.19 5.49 9.82
C ASP A 403 -3.06 4.65 9.24
N ARG A 404 -2.30 4.00 10.11
CA ARG A 404 -1.10 3.24 9.76
C ARG A 404 -1.40 2.07 8.82
N ASN A 405 -2.61 1.51 8.90
CA ASN A 405 -3.04 0.45 8.01
C ASN A 405 -3.14 0.94 6.55
N THR A 406 -3.87 2.04 6.33
CA THR A 406 -4.02 2.63 4.99
C THR A 406 -2.69 3.17 4.48
N ILE A 407 -1.92 3.89 5.32
CA ILE A 407 -0.59 4.39 4.96
C ILE A 407 0.30 3.25 4.46
N SER A 408 0.37 2.12 5.18
CA SER A 408 1.21 0.98 4.81
C SER A 408 0.76 0.27 3.52
N LYS A 409 -0.52 0.39 3.14
CA LYS A 409 -1.03 -0.14 1.87
C LYS A 409 -0.68 0.75 0.68
N VAL A 410 -0.64 2.06 0.91
CA VAL A 410 -0.39 3.08 -0.11
C VAL A 410 1.10 3.31 -0.30
N ALA A 411 1.83 3.70 0.76
CA ALA A 411 3.26 3.98 0.69
C ALA A 411 4.10 2.71 0.43
N ASP A 412 5.31 2.90 -0.11
CA ASP A 412 6.28 1.82 -0.27
C ASP A 412 6.80 1.35 1.08
N TYR A 413 7.12 2.29 1.98
CA TYR A 413 7.53 2.01 3.34
C TYR A 413 6.86 2.98 4.31
N ILE A 414 6.57 2.48 5.51
CA ILE A 414 6.17 3.25 6.69
C ILE A 414 7.31 3.19 7.70
N ILE A 415 7.77 4.35 8.18
CA ILE A 415 8.91 4.45 9.08
C ILE A 415 8.38 4.76 10.48
N PHE A 416 8.58 3.83 11.40
CA PHE A 416 8.24 4.02 12.79
C PHE A 416 9.36 4.77 13.51
N MET A 417 9.11 6.02 13.89
CA MET A 417 9.99 6.85 14.73
C MET A 417 10.00 6.31 16.16
N ALA A 418 10.86 5.30 16.41
CA ALA A 418 10.92 4.60 17.70
C ALA A 418 11.84 5.33 18.71
N TYR A 419 11.58 6.62 18.89
CA TYR A 419 12.30 7.48 19.82
C TYR A 419 11.37 8.53 20.45
N ASP A 420 11.92 9.39 21.30
CA ASP A 420 11.21 10.36 22.11
C ASP A 420 10.09 9.75 22.98
N GLN A 421 10.31 8.52 23.45
CA GLN A 421 9.43 7.89 24.47
C GLN A 421 9.23 8.85 25.65
N TYR A 422 10.30 9.52 26.05
CA TYR A 422 10.29 10.71 26.91
C TYR A 422 11.07 11.81 26.16
N GLY A 423 10.33 12.70 25.50
CA GLY A 423 10.88 13.78 24.68
C GLY A 423 11.27 15.01 25.49
N ALA A 424 11.79 16.03 24.80
CA ALA A 424 12.29 17.28 25.40
C ALA A 424 11.26 18.03 26.27
N SER A 425 9.98 17.95 25.92
CA SER A 425 8.88 18.61 26.65
C SER A 425 8.34 17.79 27.82
N SER A 426 8.88 16.59 28.07
CA SER A 426 8.40 15.73 29.15
C SER A 426 8.69 16.39 30.52
N ASN A 427 7.69 16.37 31.38
CA ASN A 427 7.81 16.81 32.78
C ASN A 427 8.32 15.71 33.74
N LYS A 428 8.65 14.55 33.15
CA LYS A 428 9.22 13.39 33.86
C LYS A 428 10.43 12.90 33.09
N GLU A 429 11.45 12.53 33.84
CA GLU A 429 12.63 11.89 33.27
C GLU A 429 12.32 10.45 32.80
N GLY A 430 13.00 10.02 31.74
CA GLY A 430 12.85 8.67 31.18
C GLY A 430 13.77 8.42 30.01
N THR A 431 13.71 7.20 29.50
CA THR A 431 14.50 6.80 28.34
C THR A 431 14.00 7.40 27.05
N THR A 432 14.92 7.72 26.11
CA THR A 432 14.57 8.15 24.76
C THR A 432 13.93 7.03 23.95
N ALA A 433 14.40 5.77 24.11
CA ALA A 433 13.93 4.61 23.36
C ALA A 433 14.23 3.30 24.10
N GLY A 434 13.46 2.94 25.13
CA GLY A 434 13.59 1.65 25.81
C GLY A 434 13.24 0.50 24.88
N CYS A 435 14.08 -0.54 24.85
CA CYS A 435 13.90 -1.66 23.89
C CYS A 435 12.56 -2.39 24.09
N ASP A 436 12.07 -2.52 25.33
CA ASP A 436 10.77 -3.08 25.67
C ASP A 436 9.61 -2.25 25.08
N TRP A 437 9.67 -0.92 25.16
CA TRP A 437 8.70 -0.02 24.56
C TRP A 437 8.76 -0.08 23.02
N VAL A 438 9.95 -0.11 22.43
CA VAL A 438 10.14 -0.27 20.97
C VAL A 438 9.49 -1.57 20.50
N GLU A 439 9.78 -2.69 21.15
CA GLU A 439 9.25 -4.00 20.80
C GLU A 439 7.72 -4.07 20.98
N ALA A 440 7.19 -3.52 22.06
CA ALA A 440 5.74 -3.46 22.31
C ALA A 440 5.03 -2.69 21.19
N ASN A 441 5.59 -1.58 20.72
CA ASN A 441 5.00 -0.81 19.64
C ASN A 441 5.13 -1.51 18.27
N ILE A 442 6.24 -2.16 17.95
CA ILE A 442 6.34 -3.03 16.75
C ILE A 442 5.19 -4.05 16.77
N THR A 443 4.93 -4.68 17.91
CA THR A 443 3.85 -5.65 18.05
C THR A 443 2.47 -5.04 17.79
N LYS A 444 2.23 -3.78 18.20
CA LYS A 444 0.99 -3.05 17.89
C LYS A 444 0.89 -2.74 16.40
N PHE A 445 1.97 -2.25 15.76
CA PHE A 445 1.99 -2.01 14.31
C PHE A 445 1.59 -3.25 13.52
N LEU A 446 2.19 -4.40 13.82
CA LEU A 446 1.94 -5.64 13.09
C LEU A 446 0.57 -6.25 13.40
N GLY A 447 0.16 -6.24 14.67
CA GLY A 447 -1.05 -6.91 15.15
C GLY A 447 -2.30 -6.04 15.13
N GLN A 448 -2.27 -4.87 15.74
CA GLN A 448 -3.45 -3.99 15.89
C GLN A 448 -3.67 -3.11 14.66
N GLU A 449 -2.60 -2.48 14.17
CA GLU A 449 -2.65 -1.62 12.98
C GLU A 449 -2.62 -2.43 11.67
N GLY A 450 -2.22 -3.70 11.70
CA GLY A 450 -2.21 -4.58 10.53
C GLY A 450 -1.18 -4.18 9.45
N VAL A 451 -0.09 -3.55 9.86
CA VAL A 451 1.01 -3.16 8.97
C VAL A 451 1.78 -4.41 8.53
N ASN A 452 2.07 -4.53 7.23
CA ASN A 452 2.93 -5.61 6.72
C ASN A 452 4.38 -5.39 7.20
N PRO A 453 5.02 -6.38 7.84
CA PRO A 453 6.40 -6.25 8.30
C PRO A 453 7.38 -5.89 7.18
N ASP A 454 7.16 -6.36 5.94
CA ASP A 454 7.99 -6.04 4.78
C ASP A 454 7.91 -4.56 4.35
N LYS A 455 7.04 -3.76 4.96
CA LYS A 455 6.92 -2.32 4.73
C LYS A 455 7.30 -1.47 5.95
N LEU A 456 7.47 -2.09 7.12
CA LEU A 456 7.79 -1.37 8.35
C LEU A 456 9.31 -1.21 8.52
N VAL A 457 9.78 0.03 8.52
CA VAL A 457 11.16 0.41 8.83
C VAL A 457 11.22 0.91 10.26
N LEU A 458 12.18 0.41 11.04
CA LEU A 458 12.39 0.80 12.43
C LEU A 458 13.40 1.95 12.53
N ALA A 459 12.95 3.13 12.94
CA ALA A 459 13.87 4.24 13.19
C ALA A 459 14.42 4.22 14.62
N VAL A 460 15.73 4.37 14.76
CA VAL A 460 16.42 4.42 16.04
C VAL A 460 17.15 5.75 16.23
N PRO A 461 17.28 6.26 17.48
CA PRO A 461 17.95 7.52 17.74
C PRO A 461 19.45 7.34 17.86
N PHE A 462 20.23 8.27 17.30
CA PHE A 462 21.65 8.43 17.57
C PHE A 462 21.91 9.51 18.63
N TYR A 463 21.00 9.62 19.59
CA TYR A 463 21.08 10.54 20.72
C TYR A 463 20.36 9.96 21.93
N THR A 464 20.66 10.53 23.09
CA THR A 464 19.93 10.30 24.33
C THR A 464 19.65 11.65 25.03
N ARG A 465 19.09 11.61 26.24
CA ARG A 465 18.84 12.82 27.05
C ARG A 465 19.50 12.73 28.41
N LEU A 466 20.27 13.77 28.74
CA LEU A 466 20.73 14.01 30.10
C LEU A 466 19.65 14.83 30.82
N TRP A 467 18.96 14.19 31.75
CA TRP A 467 17.94 14.80 32.58
C TRP A 467 18.55 15.47 33.77
N LYS A 468 18.05 16.66 34.13
CA LYS A 468 18.43 17.42 35.32
C LYS A 468 17.17 17.70 36.15
N GLU A 469 17.18 17.27 37.39
CA GLU A 469 16.17 17.62 38.40
C GLU A 469 16.80 18.59 39.40
N GLU A 470 16.25 19.81 39.47
CA GLU A 470 16.72 20.87 40.35
C GLU A 470 15.53 21.63 40.92
N ASN A 471 15.43 21.79 42.25
CA ASN A 471 14.34 22.46 42.93
C ASN A 471 12.94 21.98 42.52
N GLY A 472 12.78 20.68 42.29
CA GLY A 472 11.52 20.03 41.87
C GLY A 472 11.12 20.33 40.41
N LYS A 473 12.03 20.86 39.59
CA LYS A 473 11.84 21.05 38.15
C LYS A 473 12.71 20.07 37.38
N VAL A 474 12.10 19.43 36.37
CA VAL A 474 12.78 18.55 35.44
C VAL A 474 13.06 19.29 34.14
N SER A 475 14.27 19.15 33.65
CA SER A 475 14.71 19.64 32.33
C SER A 475 15.64 18.61 31.71
N SER A 476 15.85 18.70 30.39
CA SER A 476 16.81 17.80 29.72
C SER A 476 17.55 18.52 28.61
N GLU A 477 18.72 18.00 28.30
CA GLU A 477 19.48 18.34 27.11
C GLU A 477 19.74 17.09 26.28
N THR A 478 19.79 17.26 24.95
CA THR A 478 20.14 16.19 24.01
C THR A 478 21.63 15.94 24.06
N VAL A 479 22.02 14.67 24.13
CA VAL A 479 23.42 14.22 24.10
C VAL A 479 23.58 13.28 22.91
N ASP A 480 24.45 13.64 21.98
CA ASP A 480 24.75 12.83 20.81
C ASP A 480 25.42 11.50 21.23
N LEU A 481 25.16 10.44 20.49
CA LEU A 481 25.73 9.11 20.76
C LEU A 481 27.26 9.16 20.90
N LYS A 482 27.95 9.91 20.02
CA LYS A 482 29.41 10.13 20.03
C LYS A 482 29.93 10.88 21.24
N ASP A 483 29.08 11.58 21.99
CA ASP A 483 29.45 12.46 23.10
C ASP A 483 29.03 11.93 24.47
N VAL A 484 28.34 10.80 24.54
CA VAL A 484 27.78 10.22 25.78
C VAL A 484 28.85 10.06 26.85
N ASP A 485 29.99 9.47 26.50
CA ASP A 485 31.09 9.25 27.48
C ASP A 485 31.78 10.54 27.93
N LYS A 486 31.64 11.63 27.19
CA LYS A 486 32.24 12.93 27.53
C LYS A 486 31.44 13.68 28.61
N VAL A 487 30.13 13.44 28.69
CA VAL A 487 29.24 14.14 29.64
C VAL A 487 29.06 13.38 30.96
N ILE A 488 29.46 12.11 31.02
CA ILE A 488 29.34 11.28 32.22
C ILE A 488 30.60 11.45 33.11
N PRO A 489 30.45 11.88 34.38
CA PRO A 489 31.61 11.94 35.27
C PRO A 489 32.28 10.56 35.49
N ALA A 490 33.60 10.52 35.51
CA ALA A 490 34.40 9.28 35.50
C ALA A 490 34.10 8.30 36.65
N ASN A 491 33.56 8.77 37.75
CA ASN A 491 33.25 7.97 38.96
C ASN A 491 31.78 7.52 39.04
N VAL A 492 30.99 7.77 37.99
CA VAL A 492 29.57 7.36 37.96
C VAL A 492 29.42 5.93 37.47
N GLU A 493 28.76 5.10 38.25
CA GLU A 493 28.48 3.70 37.91
C GLU A 493 27.40 3.60 36.82
N LYS A 494 27.71 2.87 35.75
CA LYS A 494 26.76 2.51 34.69
C LYS A 494 26.06 1.18 35.06
N ARG A 495 24.77 1.19 35.32
CA ARG A 495 23.97 0.01 35.68
C ARG A 495 23.16 -0.46 34.48
N TRP A 496 23.36 -1.70 34.03
CA TRP A 496 22.59 -2.29 32.91
C TRP A 496 21.18 -2.61 33.31
N ASN A 497 20.23 -2.23 32.46
CA ASN A 497 18.81 -2.60 32.56
C ASN A 497 18.46 -3.58 31.45
N ASP A 498 18.14 -4.83 31.80
CA ASP A 498 17.86 -5.88 30.82
C ASP A 498 16.56 -5.69 30.03
N ASN A 499 15.56 -5.02 30.57
CA ASN A 499 14.30 -4.75 29.86
C ASN A 499 14.49 -3.65 28.82
N LEU A 500 15.09 -2.54 29.25
CA LEU A 500 15.36 -1.40 28.38
C LEU A 500 16.49 -1.65 27.38
N LYS A 501 17.37 -2.65 27.66
CA LYS A 501 18.62 -2.89 26.93
C LYS A 501 19.51 -1.63 26.89
N GLN A 502 19.58 -0.92 28.00
CA GLN A 502 20.32 0.33 28.17
C GLN A 502 21.06 0.35 29.50
N TYR A 503 22.16 1.07 29.56
CA TYR A 503 22.77 1.47 30.82
C TYR A 503 22.00 2.65 31.40
N TYR A 504 21.84 2.68 32.71
CA TYR A 504 21.31 3.78 33.49
C TYR A 504 22.40 4.38 34.37
N ILE A 505 22.44 5.70 34.46
CA ILE A 505 23.27 6.44 35.41
C ILE A 505 22.41 7.44 36.18
N GLU A 506 22.87 7.68 37.44
CA GLU A 506 22.33 8.73 38.28
C GLU A 506 23.44 9.30 39.15
N TYR A 507 23.54 10.62 39.23
CA TYR A 507 24.52 11.28 40.08
C TYR A 507 24.02 12.65 40.54
N THR A 508 24.59 13.17 41.63
CA THR A 508 24.30 14.51 42.15
C THR A 508 25.50 15.42 41.95
N GLN A 509 25.27 16.58 41.39
CA GLN A 509 26.29 17.62 41.21
C GLN A 509 25.65 19.01 41.40
N ASN A 510 26.32 19.87 42.16
CA ASN A 510 25.92 21.25 42.42
C ASN A 510 24.47 21.39 42.92
N GLY A 511 23.96 20.43 43.69
CA GLY A 511 22.63 20.45 44.25
C GLY A 511 21.52 19.97 43.31
N ALA A 512 21.83 19.54 42.08
CA ALA A 512 20.91 18.94 41.15
C ALA A 512 21.18 17.44 41.00
N VAL A 513 20.12 16.67 40.71
CA VAL A 513 20.20 15.24 40.35
C VAL A 513 20.20 15.12 38.84
N TYR A 514 21.17 14.35 38.33
CA TYR A 514 21.29 14.05 36.92
C TYR A 514 21.01 12.57 36.67
N LYS A 515 20.23 12.28 35.62
CA LYS A 515 19.85 10.92 35.21
C LYS A 515 19.99 10.78 33.69
N MET A 516 20.42 9.60 33.24
CA MET A 516 20.48 9.27 31.82
C MET A 516 20.24 7.79 31.60
N TRP A 517 19.43 7.46 30.59
CA TRP A 517 19.32 6.14 29.99
C TRP A 517 20.14 6.18 28.71
N ILE A 518 21.28 5.51 28.73
CA ILE A 518 22.33 5.66 27.72
C ILE A 518 21.94 4.94 26.44
N GLU A 519 21.91 5.68 25.32
CA GLU A 519 22.06 5.07 24.02
C GLU A 519 23.54 4.85 23.74
N ASP A 520 23.88 3.63 23.34
CA ASP A 520 25.24 3.21 22.97
C ASP A 520 25.19 2.11 21.91
N LEU A 521 26.35 1.64 21.47
CA LEU A 521 26.44 0.57 20.46
C LEU A 521 25.69 -0.70 20.86
N LYS A 522 25.66 -1.03 22.16
CA LYS A 522 24.97 -2.22 22.68
C LYS A 522 23.46 -2.05 22.66
N SER A 523 22.94 -0.89 23.02
CA SER A 523 21.51 -0.59 22.98
C SER A 523 20.98 -0.50 21.55
N ILE A 524 21.75 0.12 20.63
CA ILE A 524 21.43 0.17 19.21
C ILE A 524 21.42 -1.24 18.61
N SER A 525 22.44 -2.05 18.87
CA SER A 525 22.50 -3.46 18.43
C SER A 525 21.26 -4.25 18.86
N ALA A 526 20.82 -4.10 20.11
CA ALA A 526 19.62 -4.79 20.62
C ALA A 526 18.33 -4.36 19.90
N LYS A 527 18.20 -3.09 19.53
CA LYS A 527 17.05 -2.59 18.74
C LYS A 527 17.10 -3.10 17.30
N LEU A 528 18.28 -3.13 16.67
CA LEU A 528 18.44 -3.66 15.32
C LEU A 528 18.17 -5.18 15.25
N ASP A 529 18.37 -5.95 16.32
CA ASP A 529 17.99 -7.36 16.39
C ASP A 529 16.47 -7.56 16.21
N LEU A 530 15.63 -6.57 16.58
CA LEU A 530 14.20 -6.62 16.38
C LEU A 530 13.80 -6.65 14.89
N ILE A 531 14.61 -6.05 14.02
CA ILE A 531 14.38 -6.06 12.57
C ILE A 531 14.37 -7.50 12.04
N ASN A 532 15.35 -8.29 12.42
CA ASN A 532 15.43 -9.68 12.02
C ASN A 532 14.39 -10.56 12.74
N LYS A 533 14.14 -10.29 14.03
CA LYS A 533 13.14 -11.00 14.84
C LYS A 533 11.74 -10.88 14.24
N TYR A 534 11.35 -9.70 13.81
CA TYR A 534 10.02 -9.40 13.25
C TYR A 534 9.99 -9.33 11.72
N LYS A 535 11.12 -9.59 11.05
CA LYS A 535 11.26 -9.54 9.58
C LYS A 535 10.86 -8.19 9.00
N LEU A 536 11.25 -7.11 9.67
CA LEU A 536 10.94 -5.76 9.23
C LEU A 536 11.68 -5.39 7.94
N ALA A 537 11.21 -4.35 7.25
CA ALA A 537 11.79 -3.85 6.00
C ALA A 537 13.21 -3.31 6.14
N GLY A 538 13.58 -2.79 7.31
CA GLY A 538 14.89 -2.24 7.55
C GLY A 538 14.98 -1.31 8.74
N ALA A 539 16.00 -0.45 8.76
CA ALA A 539 16.23 0.55 9.78
C ALA A 539 16.32 1.97 9.21
N ALA A 540 16.05 2.97 10.06
CA ALA A 540 16.37 4.37 9.82
C ALA A 540 17.07 4.97 11.04
N TYR A 541 17.83 6.07 10.87
CA TYR A 541 18.70 6.61 11.91
C TYR A 541 18.53 8.13 12.02
N TRP A 542 18.06 8.60 13.19
CA TRP A 542 17.95 10.03 13.50
C TRP A 542 19.07 10.45 14.43
N GLU A 543 20.09 11.19 14.00
CA GLU A 543 20.39 11.61 12.65
C GLU A 543 21.89 11.47 12.40
N LYS A 544 22.30 11.54 11.15
CA LYS A 544 23.70 11.54 10.73
C LYS A 544 24.47 12.67 11.41
N ASP A 545 25.72 12.36 11.77
CA ASP A 545 26.64 13.20 12.54
C ASP A 545 26.41 13.19 14.07
N ARG A 546 25.38 12.50 14.57
CA ARG A 546 25.24 12.23 16.02
C ARG A 546 25.82 10.89 16.44
N GLU A 547 26.09 10.01 15.50
CA GLU A 547 26.60 8.67 15.73
C GLU A 547 28.09 8.64 16.14
N SER A 548 28.50 7.56 16.80
CA SER A 548 29.90 7.14 16.81
C SER A 548 30.20 6.33 15.55
N PRO A 549 31.41 6.47 14.93
CA PRO A 549 31.69 5.79 13.65
C PRO A 549 31.50 4.28 13.67
N GLU A 550 31.70 3.64 14.81
CA GLU A 550 31.59 2.19 14.99
C GLU A 550 30.16 1.67 14.87
N VAL A 551 29.17 2.54 14.91
CA VAL A 551 27.75 2.12 14.76
C VAL A 551 27.48 1.54 13.38
N TRP A 552 28.19 2.00 12.36
CA TRP A 552 28.00 1.52 10.99
C TRP A 552 28.45 0.06 10.79
N ASP A 553 29.45 -0.40 11.54
CA ASP A 553 29.83 -1.81 11.56
C ASP A 553 28.70 -2.70 12.10
N ILE A 554 28.02 -2.23 13.15
CA ILE A 554 26.84 -2.92 13.72
C ILE A 554 25.69 -2.91 12.73
N VAL A 555 25.40 -1.78 12.09
CA VAL A 555 24.35 -1.66 11.08
C VAL A 555 24.59 -2.67 9.96
N LYS A 556 25.81 -2.71 9.41
CA LYS A 556 26.21 -3.63 8.35
C LYS A 556 26.07 -5.10 8.78
N GLU A 557 26.51 -5.45 9.99
CA GLU A 557 26.36 -6.79 10.53
C GLU A 557 24.88 -7.21 10.65
N LYS A 558 24.02 -6.31 11.19
CA LYS A 558 22.62 -6.64 11.51
C LYS A 558 21.70 -6.66 10.31
N LEU A 559 21.94 -5.81 9.33
CA LEU A 559 21.09 -5.69 8.14
C LEU A 559 21.59 -6.53 6.97
N GLY A 560 22.89 -6.90 6.94
CA GLY A 560 23.49 -7.67 5.84
C GLY A 560 23.68 -6.85 4.56
N ASN A 561 23.81 -5.54 4.69
CA ASN A 561 23.99 -4.61 3.56
C ASN A 561 25.48 -4.41 3.23
#